data_0636280d4154eeef98090b3f14589fef
#
_entry.id   0636280d4154eeef98090b3f14589fef
#
_cell.length_a   1.000
_cell.length_b   1.000
_cell.length_c   1.000
_cell.angle_alpha   90.00
_cell.angle_beta   90.00
_cell.angle_gamma   90.00
#
_symmetry.space_group_name_H-M   'P 1'
#
loop_
_entity.id
_entity.type
_entity.pdbx_description
1 polymer ?
#
loop_
_entity_poly.entity_id
_entity_poly.type
_entity_poly.pdbx_seq_one_letter_code
_entity_poly.pdbx_strand_id
1 'polypeptide(L)'
;CSYFMTMLGYSIFAPMSKDFYESQGGKFGAEFDSSASDYLYGKGPDSIAYCGPYVVTNATEKNTIVFKANESYWNKDNINIKNVNWLYDDGSDVTKWYNDAKNGTVDWVALTPATTVTAKNDELFDTYSYVSDTTSTSFMNFYNLNREAYVNVNDNTTGASTKSEEEQARTAAAMKNVHFRRAISFGLDRASYNAQVNGEELKVNSLRNCYVPGNFVALEEDTT
;
A
#
# COMPACT_ATOMS: atom_id res chain seq x y z
N CYS A 1 -6.50 23.43 5.49
CA CYS A 1 -5.55 22.49 4.96
C CYS A 1 -5.91 22.20 3.51
N SER A 2 -5.04 22.52 2.55
CA SER A 2 -5.32 22.41 1.11
C SER A 2 -5.65 20.98 0.65
N TYR A 3 -5.12 19.98 1.34
CA TYR A 3 -5.35 18.57 1.03
C TYR A 3 -6.56 17.93 1.77
N PHE A 4 -7.33 18.71 2.53
CA PHE A 4 -8.46 18.16 3.31
C PHE A 4 -9.48 17.42 2.42
N MET A 5 -9.82 18.00 1.27
CA MET A 5 -10.76 17.35 0.35
C MET A 5 -10.22 16.05 -0.21
N THR A 6 -8.91 15.98 -0.47
CA THR A 6 -8.23 14.76 -0.91
C THR A 6 -8.25 13.67 0.18
N MET A 7 -8.13 14.07 1.45
CA MET A 7 -8.23 13.13 2.58
C MET A 7 -9.61 12.44 2.64
N LEU A 8 -10.68 13.15 2.27
CA LEU A 8 -12.04 12.56 2.26
C LEU A 8 -12.19 11.45 1.20
N GLY A 9 -11.29 11.37 0.23
CA GLY A 9 -11.22 10.26 -0.73
C GLY A 9 -10.60 8.97 -0.17
N TYR A 10 -10.06 9.01 1.04
CA TYR A 10 -9.51 7.81 1.69
C TYR A 10 -10.65 6.89 2.17
N SER A 11 -10.49 5.59 1.97
CA SER A 11 -11.58 4.60 2.16
C SER A 11 -12.19 4.59 3.56
N ILE A 12 -11.45 5.02 4.60
CA ILE A 12 -11.96 5.13 5.98
C ILE A 12 -13.09 6.18 6.11
N PHE A 13 -13.16 7.15 5.20
CA PHE A 13 -14.21 8.18 5.19
C PHE A 13 -15.38 7.84 4.25
N ALA A 14 -15.40 6.62 3.69
CA ALA A 14 -16.52 6.20 2.86
C ALA A 14 -17.85 6.28 3.63
N PRO A 15 -18.89 6.90 3.07
CA PRO A 15 -20.19 7.01 3.73
C PRO A 15 -20.81 5.60 3.89
N MET A 16 -21.44 5.38 5.02
CA MET A 16 -22.12 4.14 5.35
C MET A 16 -23.55 4.44 5.79
N SER A 17 -24.53 3.69 5.28
CA SER A 17 -25.90 3.77 5.77
C SER A 17 -25.98 3.16 7.17
N LYS A 18 -26.36 3.98 8.16
CA LYS A 18 -26.56 3.52 9.55
C LYS A 18 -27.61 2.42 9.63
N ASP A 19 -28.77 2.64 9.03
CA ASP A 19 -29.88 1.71 9.11
C ASP A 19 -29.54 0.35 8.47
N PHE A 20 -28.83 0.39 7.33
CA PHE A 20 -28.36 -0.83 6.69
C PHE A 20 -27.32 -1.54 7.56
N TYR A 21 -26.35 -0.81 8.11
CA TYR A 21 -25.33 -1.38 9.00
C TYR A 21 -25.93 -2.05 10.22
N GLU A 22 -26.89 -1.39 10.89
CA GLU A 22 -27.61 -1.94 12.05
C GLU A 22 -28.46 -3.15 11.65
N SER A 23 -29.09 -3.15 10.48
CA SER A 23 -29.84 -4.30 9.94
C SER A 23 -28.97 -5.54 9.70
N GLN A 24 -27.67 -5.34 9.52
CA GLN A 24 -26.68 -6.41 9.37
C GLN A 24 -25.99 -6.76 10.72
N GLY A 25 -26.63 -6.45 11.84
CA GLY A 25 -26.11 -6.73 13.19
C GLY A 25 -25.00 -5.79 13.65
N GLY A 26 -24.75 -4.71 12.90
CA GLY A 26 -23.74 -3.72 13.25
C GLY A 26 -24.12 -2.91 14.48
N LYS A 27 -23.15 -2.64 15.35
CA LYS A 27 -23.27 -1.81 16.56
C LYS A 27 -22.16 -0.79 16.59
N PHE A 28 -22.33 0.28 17.36
CA PHE A 28 -21.37 1.37 17.42
C PHE A 28 -20.71 1.45 18.81
N GLY A 29 -19.49 2.00 18.84
CA GLY A 29 -18.76 2.26 20.09
C GLY A 29 -18.42 0.98 20.84
N ALA A 30 -18.64 0.99 22.15
CA ALA A 30 -18.27 -0.12 23.04
C ALA A 30 -19.12 -1.40 22.84
N GLU A 31 -20.24 -1.29 22.15
CA GLU A 31 -21.11 -2.44 21.86
C GLU A 31 -20.69 -3.18 20.58
N PHE A 32 -19.73 -2.66 19.83
CA PHE A 32 -19.25 -3.29 18.60
C PHE A 32 -18.49 -4.58 18.92
N ASP A 33 -18.93 -5.67 18.30
CA ASP A 33 -18.28 -6.97 18.35
C ASP A 33 -18.32 -7.62 16.96
N SER A 34 -17.18 -7.65 16.29
CA SER A 34 -17.04 -8.28 14.95
C SER A 34 -17.16 -9.80 14.97
N SER A 35 -17.07 -10.43 16.16
CA SER A 35 -17.20 -11.88 16.37
C SER A 35 -18.63 -12.31 16.70
N ALA A 36 -19.54 -11.36 16.93
CA ALA A 36 -20.93 -11.65 17.22
C ALA A 36 -21.57 -12.47 16.07
N SER A 37 -22.37 -13.45 16.43
CA SER A 37 -22.99 -14.37 15.44
C SER A 37 -24.01 -13.68 14.51
N ASP A 38 -24.59 -12.57 14.98
CA ASP A 38 -25.53 -11.74 14.24
C ASP A 38 -24.85 -10.62 13.42
N TYR A 39 -23.53 -10.42 13.57
CA TYR A 39 -22.79 -9.44 12.78
C TYR A 39 -22.48 -9.98 11.40
N LEU A 40 -23.21 -9.52 10.39
CA LEU A 40 -23.12 -9.97 9.00
C LEU A 40 -22.50 -8.94 8.05
N TYR A 41 -22.35 -7.67 8.48
CA TYR A 41 -21.82 -6.61 7.60
C TYR A 41 -20.44 -6.95 7.04
N GLY A 42 -20.31 -6.92 5.71
CA GLY A 42 -19.06 -7.24 5.00
C GLY A 42 -18.73 -8.73 4.88
N LYS A 43 -19.59 -9.64 5.38
CA LYS A 43 -19.34 -11.10 5.25
C LYS A 43 -19.74 -11.69 3.88
N GLY A 44 -20.40 -10.89 3.05
CA GLY A 44 -20.75 -11.28 1.69
C GLY A 44 -21.20 -10.08 0.85
N PRO A 45 -21.36 -10.25 -0.46
CA PRO A 45 -21.78 -9.16 -1.35
C PRO A 45 -23.06 -8.47 -0.93
N ASP A 46 -24.05 -9.22 -0.47
CA ASP A 46 -25.39 -8.72 -0.10
C ASP A 46 -25.42 -8.04 1.27
N SER A 47 -24.35 -8.16 2.05
CA SER A 47 -24.23 -7.57 3.38
C SER A 47 -23.39 -6.28 3.39
N ILE A 48 -23.21 -5.65 2.25
CA ILE A 48 -22.50 -4.37 2.08
C ILE A 48 -23.42 -3.36 1.41
N ALA A 49 -23.45 -2.13 1.91
CA ALA A 49 -24.11 -1.02 1.23
C ALA A 49 -23.13 -0.39 0.22
N TYR A 50 -23.55 -0.26 -1.02
CA TYR A 50 -22.72 0.28 -2.10
C TYR A 50 -23.18 1.69 -2.49
N CYS A 51 -22.25 2.64 -2.50
CA CYS A 51 -22.46 3.98 -3.03
C CYS A 51 -21.48 4.33 -4.17
N GLY A 52 -20.53 3.44 -4.44
CA GLY A 52 -19.53 3.62 -5.48
C GLY A 52 -19.93 3.13 -6.87
N PRO A 53 -19.04 3.26 -7.85
CA PRO A 53 -19.31 2.90 -9.26
C PRO A 53 -19.45 1.39 -9.50
N TYR A 54 -19.03 0.55 -8.56
CA TYR A 54 -19.12 -0.91 -8.69
C TYR A 54 -19.75 -1.54 -7.46
N VAL A 55 -20.39 -2.69 -7.69
CA VAL A 55 -20.89 -3.61 -6.66
C VAL A 55 -20.15 -4.94 -6.76
N VAL A 56 -19.87 -5.57 -5.63
CA VAL A 56 -19.35 -6.94 -5.59
C VAL A 56 -20.49 -7.91 -5.89
N THR A 57 -20.31 -8.79 -6.84
CA THR A 57 -21.32 -9.82 -7.19
C THR A 57 -20.87 -11.23 -6.81
N ASN A 58 -19.57 -11.41 -6.62
CA ASN A 58 -18.99 -12.64 -6.10
C ASN A 58 -17.73 -12.31 -5.31
N ALA A 59 -17.52 -12.98 -4.18
CA ALA A 59 -16.28 -12.91 -3.40
C ALA A 59 -15.96 -14.33 -2.90
N THR A 60 -15.17 -15.06 -3.67
CA THR A 60 -14.72 -16.40 -3.31
C THR A 60 -13.32 -16.32 -2.73
N GLU A 61 -13.18 -16.72 -1.47
CA GLU A 61 -11.90 -16.68 -0.76
C GLU A 61 -10.81 -17.43 -1.54
N LYS A 62 -9.63 -16.81 -1.65
CA LYS A 62 -8.46 -17.34 -2.37
C LYS A 62 -8.75 -17.78 -3.81
N ASN A 63 -9.68 -17.13 -4.47
CA ASN A 63 -10.02 -17.39 -5.86
C ASN A 63 -10.28 -16.10 -6.62
N THR A 64 -11.48 -15.55 -6.58
CA THR A 64 -11.85 -14.41 -7.42
C THR A 64 -12.81 -13.49 -6.70
N ILE A 65 -12.63 -12.17 -6.86
CA ILE A 65 -13.63 -11.17 -6.52
C ILE A 65 -14.12 -10.55 -7.83
N VAL A 66 -15.44 -10.61 -8.04
CA VAL A 66 -16.10 -10.11 -9.24
C VAL A 66 -16.88 -8.85 -8.92
N PHE A 67 -16.59 -7.78 -9.64
CA PHE A 67 -17.28 -6.52 -9.57
C PHE A 67 -18.08 -6.28 -10.85
N LYS A 68 -19.26 -5.68 -10.71
CA LYS A 68 -20.07 -5.17 -11.82
C LYS A 68 -20.34 -3.69 -11.65
N ALA A 69 -20.51 -2.99 -12.76
CA ALA A 69 -20.96 -1.60 -12.76
C ALA A 69 -22.24 -1.46 -11.94
N ASN A 70 -22.29 -0.46 -11.07
CA ASN A 70 -23.44 -0.16 -10.23
C ASN A 70 -24.44 0.70 -11.01
N GLU A 71 -25.54 0.12 -11.41
CA GLU A 71 -26.60 0.80 -12.18
C GLU A 71 -27.33 1.89 -11.38
N SER A 72 -27.16 1.89 -10.04
CA SER A 72 -27.70 2.93 -9.16
C SER A 72 -26.68 4.04 -8.86
N TYR A 73 -25.49 3.97 -9.41
CA TYR A 73 -24.47 4.99 -9.20
C TYR A 73 -24.86 6.29 -9.92
N TRP A 74 -24.72 7.41 -9.23
CA TRP A 74 -25.14 8.73 -9.75
C TRP A 74 -24.47 9.14 -11.06
N ASN A 75 -23.25 8.64 -11.32
CA ASN A 75 -22.47 8.95 -12.52
C ASN A 75 -22.22 7.67 -13.37
N LYS A 76 -23.21 6.78 -13.44
CA LYS A 76 -23.10 5.48 -14.12
C LYS A 76 -22.80 5.56 -15.61
N ASP A 77 -23.22 6.64 -16.27
CA ASP A 77 -23.03 6.84 -17.72
C ASP A 77 -21.54 7.02 -18.08
N ASN A 78 -20.71 7.39 -17.11
CA ASN A 78 -19.26 7.49 -17.27
C ASN A 78 -18.50 6.22 -16.87
N ILE A 79 -19.19 5.12 -16.52
CA ILE A 79 -18.55 3.82 -16.25
C ILE A 79 -18.39 3.08 -17.59
N ASN A 80 -17.18 3.10 -18.12
CA ASN A 80 -16.86 2.42 -19.39
C ASN A 80 -16.59 0.93 -19.20
N ILE A 81 -15.90 0.53 -18.12
CA ILE A 81 -15.62 -0.86 -17.79
C ILE A 81 -16.80 -1.41 -16.99
N LYS A 82 -17.50 -2.42 -17.52
CA LYS A 82 -18.72 -2.96 -16.89
C LYS A 82 -18.46 -4.09 -15.91
N ASN A 83 -17.36 -4.82 -16.08
CA ASN A 83 -16.98 -5.93 -15.21
C ASN A 83 -15.50 -5.81 -14.86
N VAL A 84 -15.15 -6.07 -13.58
CA VAL A 84 -13.78 -6.14 -13.10
C VAL A 84 -13.62 -7.43 -12.31
N ASN A 85 -12.60 -8.21 -12.64
CA ASN A 85 -12.29 -9.47 -11.97
C ASN A 85 -10.94 -9.34 -11.27
N TRP A 86 -10.91 -9.53 -9.97
CA TRP A 86 -9.68 -9.68 -9.22
C TRP A 86 -9.37 -11.15 -9.03
N LEU A 87 -8.25 -11.58 -9.55
CA LEU A 87 -7.78 -12.96 -9.42
C LEU A 87 -6.83 -13.08 -8.23
N TYR A 88 -6.97 -14.15 -7.48
CA TYR A 88 -6.09 -14.44 -6.35
C TYR A 88 -4.75 -15.03 -6.82
N ASP A 89 -3.69 -14.65 -6.11
CA ASP A 89 -2.37 -15.25 -6.23
C ASP A 89 -1.79 -15.49 -4.83
N ASP A 90 -1.25 -16.66 -4.59
CA ASP A 90 -0.59 -17.03 -3.34
C ASP A 90 0.89 -16.60 -3.29
N GLY A 91 1.39 -16.02 -4.39
CA GLY A 91 2.77 -15.55 -4.52
C GLY A 91 3.81 -16.66 -4.69
N SER A 92 3.40 -17.90 -4.92
CA SER A 92 4.32 -19.04 -5.09
C SER A 92 5.10 -18.98 -6.41
N ASP A 93 4.50 -18.43 -7.45
CA ASP A 93 5.13 -18.18 -8.75
C ASP A 93 5.25 -16.68 -9.03
N VAL A 94 6.45 -16.14 -8.82
CA VAL A 94 6.75 -14.72 -9.04
C VAL A 94 6.63 -14.25 -10.49
N THR A 95 6.54 -15.18 -11.44
CA THR A 95 6.40 -14.90 -12.87
C THR A 95 4.97 -15.01 -13.38
N LYS A 96 4.07 -15.56 -12.58
CA LYS A 96 2.69 -15.87 -12.98
C LYS A 96 1.99 -14.69 -13.64
N TRP A 97 1.92 -13.55 -12.98
CA TRP A 97 1.19 -12.38 -13.50
C TRP A 97 1.79 -11.82 -14.78
N TYR A 98 3.11 -11.86 -14.93
CA TYR A 98 3.75 -11.48 -16.18
C TYR A 98 3.32 -12.42 -17.32
N ASN A 99 3.34 -13.73 -17.08
CA ASN A 99 2.91 -14.72 -18.05
C ASN A 99 1.42 -14.60 -18.37
N ASP A 100 0.58 -14.36 -17.39
CA ASP A 100 -0.86 -14.15 -17.55
C ASP A 100 -1.16 -12.90 -18.40
N ALA A 101 -0.43 -11.80 -18.17
CA ALA A 101 -0.54 -10.60 -19.02
C ALA A 101 -0.06 -10.86 -20.46
N LYS A 102 1.08 -11.52 -20.62
CA LYS A 102 1.62 -11.90 -21.94
C LYS A 102 0.65 -12.77 -22.73
N ASN A 103 -0.10 -13.63 -22.05
CA ASN A 103 -1.10 -14.53 -22.65
C ASN A 103 -2.50 -13.90 -22.77
N GLY A 104 -2.70 -12.67 -22.30
CA GLY A 104 -3.99 -11.99 -22.33
C GLY A 104 -5.00 -12.49 -21.30
N THR A 105 -4.55 -13.18 -20.26
CA THR A 105 -5.41 -13.63 -19.15
C THR A 105 -5.75 -12.49 -18.20
N VAL A 106 -4.84 -11.52 -18.06
CA VAL A 106 -5.02 -10.28 -17.30
C VAL A 106 -4.66 -9.08 -18.16
N ASP A 107 -5.32 -7.95 -17.93
CA ASP A 107 -5.16 -6.75 -18.73
C ASP A 107 -3.97 -5.88 -18.29
N TRP A 108 -3.48 -6.07 -17.07
CA TRP A 108 -2.42 -5.26 -16.50
C TRP A 108 -1.64 -6.02 -15.42
N VAL A 109 -0.34 -5.74 -15.34
CA VAL A 109 0.56 -6.29 -14.32
C VAL A 109 1.62 -5.28 -13.91
N ALA A 110 1.95 -5.23 -12.61
CA ALA A 110 3.12 -4.52 -12.14
C ALA A 110 4.37 -5.40 -12.35
N LEU A 111 5.35 -4.89 -13.11
CA LEU A 111 6.61 -5.60 -13.30
C LEU A 111 7.45 -5.54 -12.01
N THR A 112 7.99 -6.67 -11.62
CA THR A 112 9.04 -6.78 -10.60
C THR A 112 10.42 -6.64 -11.24
N PRO A 113 11.51 -6.45 -10.48
CA PRO A 113 12.86 -6.45 -11.04
C PRO A 113 13.15 -7.69 -11.91
N ALA A 114 12.71 -8.87 -11.47
CA ALA A 114 12.91 -10.12 -12.20
C ALA A 114 12.10 -10.18 -13.50
N THR A 115 10.81 -9.83 -13.43
CA THR A 115 9.93 -9.85 -14.62
C THR A 115 10.24 -8.72 -15.59
N THR A 116 10.84 -7.61 -15.14
CA THR A 116 11.39 -6.57 -16.02
C THR A 116 12.49 -7.12 -16.93
N VAL A 117 13.42 -7.91 -16.37
CA VAL A 117 14.46 -8.58 -17.17
C VAL A 117 13.82 -9.54 -18.19
N THR A 118 12.82 -10.31 -17.76
CA THR A 118 12.10 -11.23 -18.66
C THR A 118 11.39 -10.47 -19.77
N ALA A 119 10.70 -9.37 -19.46
CA ALA A 119 9.99 -8.54 -20.45
C ALA A 119 10.94 -7.92 -21.49
N LYS A 120 12.17 -7.56 -21.09
CA LYS A 120 13.21 -7.09 -22.00
C LYS A 120 13.70 -8.20 -22.93
N ASN A 121 13.93 -9.40 -22.39
CA ASN A 121 14.34 -10.55 -23.18
C ASN A 121 13.25 -11.00 -24.17
N ASP A 122 11.99 -10.80 -23.80
CA ASP A 122 10.83 -11.06 -24.66
C ASP A 122 10.55 -9.93 -25.69
N GLU A 123 11.34 -8.85 -25.66
CA GLU A 123 11.17 -7.65 -26.52
C GLU A 123 9.81 -6.93 -26.32
N LEU A 124 9.17 -7.14 -25.17
CA LEU A 124 7.87 -6.55 -24.84
C LEU A 124 7.98 -5.27 -23.99
N PHE A 125 9.12 -5.08 -23.31
CA PHE A 125 9.29 -4.00 -22.34
C PHE A 125 9.08 -2.62 -22.97
N ASP A 126 9.80 -2.29 -24.03
CA ASP A 126 9.77 -0.96 -24.64
C ASP A 126 8.44 -0.63 -25.33
N THR A 127 7.68 -1.65 -25.73
CA THR A 127 6.40 -1.46 -26.45
C THR A 127 5.21 -1.38 -25.51
N TYR A 128 5.21 -2.16 -24.42
CA TYR A 128 4.03 -2.35 -23.57
C TYR A 128 4.20 -1.90 -22.13
N SER A 129 5.40 -1.48 -21.71
CA SER A 129 5.61 -0.97 -20.34
C SER A 129 5.63 0.54 -20.29
N TYR A 130 5.26 1.06 -19.15
CA TYR A 130 5.44 2.46 -18.78
C TYR A 130 5.79 2.59 -17.31
N VAL A 131 6.45 3.66 -16.95
CA VAL A 131 6.70 4.01 -15.56
C VAL A 131 5.57 4.92 -15.09
N SER A 132 4.82 4.44 -14.10
CA SER A 132 3.78 5.26 -13.47
C SER A 132 4.39 6.36 -12.60
N ASP A 133 3.57 7.35 -12.24
CA ASP A 133 3.95 8.33 -11.24
C ASP A 133 4.27 7.64 -9.90
N THR A 134 5.09 8.30 -9.10
CA THR A 134 5.41 7.81 -7.76
C THR A 134 4.16 7.79 -6.88
N THR A 135 4.02 6.73 -6.09
CA THR A 135 2.93 6.65 -5.11
C THR A 135 3.03 7.73 -4.04
N SER A 136 1.93 8.02 -3.37
CA SER A 136 1.90 8.91 -2.20
C SER A 136 2.52 8.30 -0.93
N THR A 137 3.16 7.14 -1.05
CA THR A 137 3.86 6.47 0.05
C THR A 137 5.33 6.82 0.04
N SER A 138 5.88 7.20 1.19
CA SER A 138 7.31 7.42 1.38
C SER A 138 7.87 6.42 2.38
N PHE A 139 9.02 5.85 2.05
CA PHE A 139 9.80 4.98 2.94
C PHE A 139 10.99 5.75 3.47
N MET A 140 11.22 5.68 4.77
CA MET A 140 12.30 6.41 5.41
C MET A 140 12.82 5.67 6.64
N ASN A 141 14.10 5.91 6.96
CA ASN A 141 14.71 5.44 8.18
C ASN A 141 14.67 6.53 9.24
N PHE A 142 14.30 6.16 10.45
CA PHE A 142 14.33 7.03 11.60
C PHE A 142 15.44 6.62 12.56
N TYR A 143 16.16 7.61 13.08
CA TYR A 143 17.09 7.39 14.18
C TYR A 143 16.34 7.58 15.50
N ASN A 144 16.28 6.54 16.33
CA ASN A 144 15.73 6.68 17.67
C ASN A 144 16.75 7.43 18.55
N LEU A 145 16.45 8.71 18.82
CA LEU A 145 17.32 9.60 19.60
C LEU A 145 17.08 9.49 21.12
N ASN A 146 15.97 8.91 21.54
CA ASN A 146 15.61 8.78 22.94
C ASN A 146 14.97 7.41 23.20
N ARG A 147 15.77 6.36 23.07
CA ARG A 147 15.33 5.01 23.39
C ARG A 147 15.29 4.83 24.91
N GLU A 148 14.09 4.67 25.45
CA GLU A 148 13.86 4.52 26.89
C GLU A 148 13.86 3.07 27.35
N ALA A 149 13.50 2.14 26.48
CA ALA A 149 13.45 0.71 26.79
C ALA A 149 14.22 -0.11 25.73
N TYR A 150 14.83 -1.19 26.18
CA TYR A 150 15.55 -2.14 25.35
C TYR A 150 14.86 -3.51 25.36
N VAL A 151 13.53 -3.49 25.40
CA VAL A 151 12.68 -4.67 25.30
C VAL A 151 12.13 -4.82 23.88
N ASN A 152 11.76 -6.02 23.50
CA ASN A 152 11.06 -6.27 22.26
C ASN A 152 9.62 -5.72 22.34
N VAL A 153 9.23 -4.89 21.40
CA VAL A 153 7.90 -4.26 21.38
C VAL A 153 6.78 -5.29 21.13
N ASN A 154 7.11 -6.40 20.47
CA ASN A 154 6.10 -7.37 20.05
C ASN A 154 5.65 -8.32 21.17
N ASP A 155 6.46 -8.56 22.17
CA ASP A 155 6.12 -9.51 23.24
C ASP A 155 6.30 -8.99 24.68
N ASN A 156 6.83 -7.79 24.85
CA ASN A 156 7.05 -7.12 26.16
C ASN A 156 7.84 -7.94 27.21
N THR A 157 8.17 -9.17 26.93
CA THR A 157 8.65 -10.11 27.97
C THR A 157 10.06 -10.62 27.76
N THR A 158 10.55 -10.75 26.55
CA THR A 158 11.74 -11.54 26.26
C THR A 158 12.80 -10.83 25.44
N GLY A 159 12.61 -9.59 25.11
CA GLY A 159 13.53 -8.86 24.26
C GLY A 159 14.48 -7.92 24.98
N ALA A 160 14.89 -8.24 26.20
CA ALA A 160 15.98 -7.48 26.80
C ALA A 160 17.18 -7.49 25.83
N SER A 161 17.69 -6.31 25.51
CA SER A 161 18.90 -6.20 24.71
C SER A 161 20.01 -7.05 25.35
N THR A 162 20.73 -7.80 24.55
CA THR A 162 21.95 -8.50 25.00
C THR A 162 23.10 -7.55 25.29
N LYS A 163 22.93 -6.24 25.02
CA LYS A 163 23.92 -5.21 25.29
C LYS A 163 24.00 -4.89 26.79
N SER A 164 25.22 -4.73 27.30
CA SER A 164 25.47 -4.20 28.63
C SER A 164 24.97 -2.76 28.75
N GLU A 165 24.79 -2.25 29.98
CA GLU A 165 24.40 -0.86 30.22
C GLU A 165 25.38 0.14 29.60
N GLU A 166 26.70 -0.15 29.65
CA GLU A 166 27.73 0.68 29.02
C GLU A 166 27.56 0.73 27.50
N GLU A 167 27.29 -0.42 26.87
CA GLU A 167 27.03 -0.48 25.41
C GLU A 167 25.73 0.22 25.03
N GLN A 168 24.71 0.15 25.85
CA GLN A 168 23.46 0.89 25.66
C GLN A 168 23.70 2.40 25.72
N ALA A 169 24.42 2.87 26.74
CA ALA A 169 24.78 4.30 26.89
C ALA A 169 25.62 4.78 25.71
N ARG A 170 26.63 4.01 25.29
CA ARG A 170 27.48 4.34 24.13
C ARG A 170 26.67 4.40 22.83
N THR A 171 25.74 3.47 22.63
CA THR A 171 24.85 3.47 21.46
C THR A 171 23.93 4.69 21.46
N ALA A 172 23.34 5.03 22.61
CA ALA A 172 22.49 6.20 22.75
C ALA A 172 23.25 7.51 22.47
N ALA A 173 24.49 7.62 22.97
CA ALA A 173 25.36 8.77 22.71
C ALA A 173 25.72 8.88 21.21
N ALA A 174 26.04 7.76 20.57
CA ALA A 174 26.30 7.72 19.12
C ALA A 174 25.07 8.17 18.32
N MET A 175 23.86 7.70 18.63
CA MET A 175 22.63 8.10 17.94
C MET A 175 22.33 9.59 18.12
N LYS A 176 22.65 10.20 19.25
CA LYS A 176 22.51 11.64 19.48
C LYS A 176 23.56 12.47 18.73
N ASN A 177 24.69 11.88 18.33
CA ASN A 177 25.74 12.58 17.61
C ASN A 177 25.35 12.79 16.14
N VAL A 178 25.24 14.06 15.70
CA VAL A 178 24.86 14.40 14.34
C VAL A 178 25.88 13.89 13.29
N HIS A 179 27.16 13.90 13.62
CA HIS A 179 28.19 13.43 12.69
C HIS A 179 28.13 11.92 12.48
N PHE A 180 27.80 11.17 13.52
CA PHE A 180 27.55 9.72 13.39
C PHE A 180 26.37 9.43 12.48
N ARG A 181 25.24 10.10 12.65
CA ARG A 181 24.08 9.92 11.78
C ARG A 181 24.36 10.33 10.33
N ARG A 182 25.11 11.44 10.12
CA ARG A 182 25.55 11.85 8.78
C ARG A 182 26.47 10.81 8.14
N ALA A 183 27.40 10.23 8.90
CA ALA A 183 28.28 9.18 8.40
C ALA A 183 27.49 7.98 7.89
N ILE A 184 26.46 7.53 8.63
CA ILE A 184 25.56 6.47 8.18
C ILE A 184 24.84 6.89 6.88
N SER A 185 24.30 8.10 6.82
CA SER A 185 23.55 8.59 5.66
C SER A 185 24.44 8.71 4.41
N PHE A 186 25.69 9.13 4.56
CA PHE A 186 26.63 9.23 3.45
C PHE A 186 27.26 7.88 3.04
N GLY A 187 27.36 6.96 3.98
CA GLY A 187 27.84 5.60 3.71
C GLY A 187 26.82 4.69 3.03
N LEU A 188 25.54 5.06 3.05
CA LEU A 188 24.48 4.29 2.43
C LEU A 188 24.34 4.68 0.94
N ASP A 189 24.63 3.74 0.04
CA ASP A 189 24.28 3.87 -1.36
C ASP A 189 22.78 3.58 -1.55
N ARG A 190 21.99 4.66 -1.51
CA ARG A 190 20.54 4.58 -1.65
C ARG A 190 20.09 4.12 -3.03
N ALA A 191 20.85 4.42 -4.07
CA ALA A 191 20.51 3.99 -5.43
C ALA A 191 20.66 2.49 -5.59
N SER A 192 21.79 1.93 -5.14
CA SER A 192 21.98 0.48 -5.15
C SER A 192 20.98 -0.26 -4.26
N TYR A 193 20.61 0.29 -3.11
CA TYR A 193 19.54 -0.27 -2.27
C TYR A 193 18.19 -0.22 -2.99
N ASN A 194 17.84 0.92 -3.60
CA ASN A 194 16.58 1.08 -4.32
C ASN A 194 16.51 0.16 -5.55
N ALA A 195 17.62 -0.10 -6.22
CA ALA A 195 17.68 -1.04 -7.34
C ALA A 195 17.30 -2.47 -6.94
N GLN A 196 17.63 -2.90 -5.72
CA GLN A 196 17.24 -4.23 -5.22
C GLN A 196 15.73 -4.35 -5.01
N VAL A 197 15.06 -3.24 -4.69
CA VAL A 197 13.60 -3.22 -4.42
C VAL A 197 12.79 -2.96 -5.68
N ASN A 198 13.20 -1.97 -6.48
CA ASN A 198 12.42 -1.45 -7.60
C ASN A 198 13.04 -1.74 -8.99
N GLY A 199 14.22 -2.34 -9.05
CA GLY A 199 14.95 -2.62 -10.29
C GLY A 199 15.88 -1.49 -10.72
N GLU A 200 16.79 -1.80 -11.64
CA GLU A 200 17.80 -0.86 -12.15
C GLU A 200 17.16 0.34 -12.85
N GLU A 201 16.05 0.13 -13.55
CA GLU A 201 15.32 1.16 -14.29
C GLU A 201 14.80 2.28 -13.38
N LEU A 202 14.42 1.93 -12.15
CA LEU A 202 13.78 2.85 -11.20
C LEU A 202 14.68 3.27 -10.04
N LYS A 203 15.95 2.87 -10.06
CA LYS A 203 16.87 3.04 -8.93
C LYS A 203 17.03 4.48 -8.43
N VAL A 204 16.77 5.48 -9.27
CA VAL A 204 16.87 6.90 -8.91
C VAL A 204 15.53 7.63 -8.88
N ASN A 205 14.48 7.08 -9.49
CA ASN A 205 13.21 7.76 -9.73
C ASN A 205 12.52 8.23 -8.44
N SER A 206 12.57 7.41 -7.39
CA SER A 206 11.90 7.68 -6.11
C SER A 206 12.83 8.27 -5.05
N LEU A 207 14.13 8.49 -5.36
CA LEU A 207 15.08 9.02 -4.39
C LEU A 207 14.87 10.51 -4.14
N ARG A 208 14.70 10.89 -2.87
CA ARG A 208 14.47 12.27 -2.42
C ARG A 208 15.20 12.55 -1.12
N ASN A 209 15.36 13.83 -0.82
CA ASN A 209 15.91 14.30 0.44
C ASN A 209 14.83 14.85 1.39
N CYS A 210 13.55 14.62 1.07
CA CYS A 210 12.42 14.95 1.92
C CYS A 210 11.48 13.74 2.01
N TYR A 211 10.61 13.73 3.00
CA TYR A 211 9.62 12.66 3.19
C TYR A 211 8.30 12.89 2.44
N VAL A 212 8.11 14.09 1.89
CA VAL A 212 6.90 14.40 1.12
C VAL A 212 7.01 13.73 -0.25
N PRO A 213 6.03 12.90 -0.65
CA PRO A 213 6.02 12.28 -1.97
C PRO A 213 5.97 13.33 -3.09
N GLY A 214 6.49 12.99 -4.27
CA GLY A 214 6.33 13.84 -5.45
C GLY A 214 4.86 14.05 -5.79
N ASN A 215 4.52 15.21 -6.33
CA ASN A 215 3.16 15.58 -6.71
C ASN A 215 2.12 15.62 -5.57
N PHE A 216 2.55 15.46 -4.31
CA PHE A 216 1.65 15.52 -3.17
C PHE A 216 1.31 16.96 -2.75
N VAL A 217 2.27 17.85 -2.87
CA VAL A 217 2.10 19.30 -2.63
C VAL A 217 2.72 20.04 -3.81
N ALA A 218 1.94 20.87 -4.47
CA ALA A 218 2.39 21.79 -5.51
C ALA A 218 2.05 23.23 -5.13
N LEU A 219 2.85 24.16 -5.60
CA LEU A 219 2.48 25.58 -5.59
C LEU A 219 1.48 25.84 -6.73
N GLU A 220 0.56 26.78 -6.55
CA GLU A 220 -0.46 27.13 -7.55
C GLU A 220 0.12 27.47 -8.93
N GLU A 221 1.38 27.94 -8.95
CA GLU A 221 2.09 28.33 -10.16
C GLU A 221 2.79 27.17 -10.89
N ASP A 222 2.81 25.96 -10.30
CA ASP A 222 3.53 24.79 -10.81
C ASP A 222 2.56 23.75 -11.40
N THR A 223 1.66 24.21 -12.25
CA THR A 223 0.65 23.40 -12.94
C THR A 223 1.10 22.92 -14.32
N THR A 224 2.38 22.62 -14.49
CA THR A 224 2.89 22.03 -15.75
C THR A 224 3.26 20.58 -15.57
#